data_7aa1f519163594607a3c409cb8237567
#
_entry.id   7aa1f519163594607a3c409cb8237567
#
_cell.length_a   1.000
_cell.length_b   1.000
_cell.length_c   1.000
_cell.angle_alpha   90.00
_cell.angle_beta   90.00
_cell.angle_gamma   90.00
#
_symmetry.space_group_name_H-M   'P 1'
#
loop_
_entity.id
_entity.type
_entity.pdbx_description
1 polymer ?
#
loop_
_entity_poly.entity_id
_entity_poly.type
_entity_poly.pdbx_seq_one_letter_code
_entity_poly.pdbx_strand_id
1 'polypeptide(L)'
;MKEWLAMGAAAVGGAALAEWAGAKYLFHRTMVRSCLGISNTQKEVEKDWEKYLPLIRERRVWLESQNIEKVSIQSFDGLRLSGTVFPTEEPSKRTVLCLHGYTTSGITQYAVLAPFYHSLGYNMVMVDARAHGESEGEYIGFGCMERYDCRDWAEWVY
;
A
#
# COMPACT_ATOMS: atom_id res chain seq x y z
N MET A 1 19.04 -10.42 51.63
CA MET A 1 19.88 -10.39 50.40
C MET A 1 19.24 -11.18 49.25
N LYS A 2 18.85 -12.45 49.44
CA LYS A 2 18.18 -13.26 48.36
C LYS A 2 16.84 -12.70 47.87
N GLU A 3 16.02 -12.13 48.73
CA GLU A 3 14.70 -11.55 48.37
C GLU A 3 14.83 -10.30 47.49
N TRP A 4 15.81 -9.42 47.78
CA TRP A 4 16.07 -8.24 46.93
C TRP A 4 16.58 -8.60 45.54
N LEU A 5 17.39 -9.66 45.43
CA LEU A 5 17.86 -10.19 44.16
C LEU A 5 16.69 -10.80 43.35
N ALA A 6 15.78 -11.52 44.02
CA ALA A 6 14.60 -12.07 43.38
C ALA A 6 13.63 -10.98 42.89
N MET A 7 13.42 -9.93 43.69
CA MET A 7 12.59 -8.78 43.28
C MET A 7 13.23 -8.01 42.13
N GLY A 8 14.56 -7.81 42.15
CA GLY A 8 15.27 -7.19 41.02
C GLY A 8 15.14 -8.00 39.71
N ALA A 9 15.31 -9.31 39.79
CA ALA A 9 15.17 -10.19 38.64
C ALA A 9 13.73 -10.20 38.10
N ALA A 10 12.72 -10.18 38.97
CA ALA A 10 11.31 -10.09 38.56
C ALA A 10 10.99 -8.76 37.90
N ALA A 11 11.54 -7.65 38.39
CA ALA A 11 11.32 -6.33 37.79
C ALA A 11 11.97 -6.22 36.42
N VAL A 12 13.21 -6.71 36.26
CA VAL A 12 13.89 -6.74 34.94
C VAL A 12 13.14 -7.65 33.94
N GLY A 13 12.71 -8.83 34.40
CA GLY A 13 11.92 -9.75 33.58
C GLY A 13 10.58 -9.15 33.13
N GLY A 14 9.90 -8.45 34.04
CA GLY A 14 8.65 -7.74 33.76
C GLY A 14 8.84 -6.60 32.75
N ALA A 15 9.90 -5.81 32.89
CA ALA A 15 10.22 -4.76 31.91
C ALA A 15 10.53 -5.32 30.53
N ALA A 16 11.34 -6.37 30.43
CA ALA A 16 11.66 -7.02 29.16
C ALA A 16 10.44 -7.62 28.45
N LEU A 17 9.52 -8.21 29.23
CA LEU A 17 8.25 -8.71 28.68
C LEU A 17 7.36 -7.57 28.18
N ALA A 18 7.29 -6.45 28.88
CA ALA A 18 6.52 -5.28 28.46
C ALA A 18 7.09 -4.65 27.18
N GLU A 19 8.41 -4.52 27.09
CA GLU A 19 9.09 -4.05 25.88
C GLU A 19 8.83 -4.97 24.69
N TRP A 20 8.97 -6.28 24.88
CA TRP A 20 8.70 -7.27 23.83
C TRP A 20 7.23 -7.22 23.35
N ALA A 21 6.28 -7.15 24.28
CA ALA A 21 4.87 -7.07 23.96
C ALA A 21 4.53 -5.75 23.21
N GLY A 22 5.12 -4.64 23.66
CA GLY A 22 5.00 -3.35 23.00
C GLY A 22 5.57 -3.35 21.60
N ALA A 23 6.78 -3.87 21.42
CA ALA A 23 7.40 -4.01 20.10
C ALA A 23 6.60 -4.90 19.17
N LYS A 24 6.12 -6.04 19.66
CA LYS A 24 5.24 -6.94 18.90
C LYS A 24 3.93 -6.28 18.49
N TYR A 25 3.30 -5.55 19.40
CA TYR A 25 2.09 -4.80 19.11
C TYR A 25 2.32 -3.74 18.02
N LEU A 26 3.37 -2.95 18.12
CA LEU A 26 3.72 -1.93 17.13
C LEU A 26 4.04 -2.56 15.78
N PHE A 27 4.82 -3.64 15.76
CA PHE A 27 5.13 -4.39 14.54
C PHE A 27 3.85 -4.87 13.85
N HIS A 28 2.96 -5.54 14.57
CA HIS A 28 1.70 -6.00 13.99
C HIS A 28 0.82 -4.86 13.50
N ARG A 29 0.82 -3.73 14.20
CA ARG A 29 0.00 -2.58 13.81
C ARG A 29 0.51 -1.84 12.57
N THR A 30 1.82 -1.85 12.34
CA THR A 30 2.45 -1.04 11.27
C THR A 30 2.95 -1.86 10.10
N MET A 31 3.45 -3.06 10.34
CA MET A 31 4.15 -3.86 9.34
C MET A 31 3.31 -5.01 8.79
N VAL A 32 2.42 -5.56 9.60
CA VAL A 32 1.61 -6.70 9.16
C VAL A 32 0.43 -6.18 8.33
N ARG A 33 0.18 -6.85 7.19
CA ARG A 33 -1.01 -6.60 6.37
C ARG A 33 -2.24 -6.59 7.27
N SER A 34 -2.77 -5.42 7.47
CA SER A 34 -3.91 -5.26 8.34
C SER A 34 -5.17 -5.75 7.63
N CYS A 35 -5.77 -6.82 8.14
CA CYS A 35 -7.18 -7.12 7.91
C CYS A 35 -8.09 -6.09 8.60
N LEU A 36 -7.50 -5.21 9.40
CA LEU A 36 -8.17 -4.08 10.00
C LEU A 36 -8.36 -3.05 8.90
N GLY A 37 -9.51 -3.11 8.25
CA GLY A 37 -9.93 -2.01 7.40
C GLY A 37 -9.65 -0.70 8.10
N ILE A 38 -8.99 0.19 7.39
CA ILE A 38 -8.90 1.63 7.63
C ILE A 38 -8.85 1.98 9.11
N SER A 39 -7.64 2.16 9.62
CA SER A 39 -7.39 2.49 11.03
C SER A 39 -8.04 3.83 11.43
N ASN A 40 -8.13 4.10 12.74
CA ASN A 40 -8.62 5.37 13.28
C ASN A 40 -7.87 6.62 12.74
N THR A 41 -6.65 6.47 12.26
CA THR A 41 -5.86 7.50 11.56
C THR A 41 -6.58 7.98 10.29
N GLN A 42 -7.34 7.13 9.64
CA GLN A 42 -8.11 7.50 8.46
C GLN A 42 -9.31 8.41 8.80
N LYS A 43 -9.88 8.31 10.00
CA LYS A 43 -10.96 9.20 10.44
C LYS A 43 -10.48 10.63 10.68
N GLU A 44 -9.26 10.84 11.14
CA GLU A 44 -8.68 12.18 11.32
C GLU A 44 -8.29 12.78 9.97
N VAL A 45 -7.68 11.96 9.09
CA VAL A 45 -7.37 12.36 7.71
C VAL A 45 -8.66 12.61 6.92
N GLU A 46 -9.72 11.81 7.11
CA GLU A 46 -11.02 12.03 6.46
C GLU A 46 -11.59 13.41 6.70
N LYS A 47 -11.38 14.01 7.87
CA LYS A 47 -11.91 15.35 8.19
C LYS A 47 -11.30 16.44 7.31
N ASP A 48 -10.01 16.37 7.02
CA ASP A 48 -9.34 17.33 6.13
C ASP A 48 -9.65 17.07 4.65
N TRP A 49 -9.99 15.83 4.31
CA TRP A 49 -10.32 15.40 2.96
C TRP A 49 -11.80 15.36 2.66
N GLU A 50 -12.66 15.60 3.67
CA GLU A 50 -14.12 15.49 3.54
C GLU A 50 -14.67 16.31 2.35
N LYS A 51 -14.16 17.52 2.13
CA LYS A 51 -14.52 18.38 0.99
C LYS A 51 -14.15 17.78 -0.38
N TYR A 52 -13.18 16.87 -0.43
CA TYR A 52 -12.73 16.24 -1.67
C TYR A 52 -13.34 14.84 -1.90
N LEU A 53 -13.96 14.24 -0.89
CA LEU A 53 -14.54 12.90 -0.99
C LEU A 53 -15.54 12.74 -2.15
N PRO A 54 -16.42 13.72 -2.45
CA PRO A 54 -17.31 13.61 -3.61
C PRO A 54 -16.53 13.50 -4.92
N LEU A 55 -15.50 14.32 -5.12
CA LEU A 55 -14.64 14.27 -6.30
C LEU A 55 -13.88 12.95 -6.39
N ILE A 56 -13.33 12.48 -5.28
CA ILE A 56 -12.60 11.19 -5.25
C ILE A 56 -13.52 10.05 -5.67
N ARG A 57 -14.75 10.00 -5.16
CA ARG A 57 -15.73 8.98 -5.51
C ARG A 57 -16.14 9.07 -6.98
N GLU A 58 -16.44 10.26 -7.46
CA GLU A 58 -16.79 10.51 -8.87
C GLU A 58 -15.67 10.01 -9.80
N ARG A 59 -14.42 10.37 -9.51
CA ARG A 59 -13.27 9.99 -10.33
C ARG A 59 -12.99 8.49 -10.30
N ARG A 60 -13.21 7.87 -9.16
CA ARG A 60 -13.08 6.42 -9.03
C ARG A 60 -14.15 5.70 -9.86
N VAL A 61 -15.42 6.09 -9.73
CA VAL A 61 -16.52 5.53 -10.53
C VAL A 61 -16.27 5.75 -12.01
N TRP A 62 -15.81 6.95 -12.39
CA TRP A 62 -15.45 7.24 -13.77
C TRP A 62 -14.34 6.31 -14.27
N LEU A 63 -13.25 6.15 -13.53
CA LEU A 63 -12.14 5.27 -13.92
C LEU A 63 -12.59 3.80 -14.03
N GLU A 64 -13.38 3.32 -13.07
CA GLU A 64 -13.92 1.96 -13.09
C GLU A 64 -14.90 1.71 -14.26
N SER A 65 -15.48 2.75 -14.86
CA SER A 65 -16.30 2.67 -16.06
C SER A 65 -15.50 2.68 -17.37
N GLN A 66 -14.20 2.96 -17.31
CA GLN A 66 -13.34 2.97 -18.47
C GLN A 66 -12.87 1.55 -18.84
N ASN A 67 -12.21 1.43 -19.99
CA ASN A 67 -11.57 0.17 -20.41
C ASN A 67 -10.27 -0.01 -19.61
N ILE A 68 -10.38 -0.52 -18.39
CA ILE A 68 -9.25 -0.86 -17.54
C ILE A 68 -8.99 -2.36 -17.56
N GLU A 69 -7.74 -2.76 -17.46
CA GLU A 69 -7.31 -4.15 -17.49
C GLU A 69 -6.60 -4.51 -16.18
N LYS A 70 -6.98 -5.63 -15.58
CA LYS A 70 -6.27 -6.19 -14.43
C LYS A 70 -5.09 -7.02 -14.92
N VAL A 71 -3.93 -6.73 -14.34
CA VAL A 71 -2.67 -7.39 -14.66
C VAL A 71 -2.00 -7.90 -13.39
N SER A 72 -1.11 -8.86 -13.54
CA SER A 72 -0.29 -9.31 -12.42
C SER A 72 1.10 -9.72 -12.90
N ILE A 73 2.08 -9.52 -12.02
CA ILE A 73 3.44 -10.03 -12.20
C ILE A 73 3.80 -10.93 -11.02
N GLN A 74 4.84 -11.72 -11.18
CA GLN A 74 5.46 -12.45 -10.08
C GLN A 74 6.68 -11.67 -9.60
N SER A 75 6.73 -11.37 -8.29
CA SER A 75 7.88 -10.71 -7.68
C SER A 75 9.09 -11.65 -7.61
N PHE A 76 10.26 -11.09 -7.35
CA PHE A 76 11.52 -11.84 -7.22
C PHE A 76 11.48 -12.94 -6.14
N ASP A 77 10.61 -12.83 -5.14
CA ASP A 77 10.41 -13.79 -4.05
C ASP A 77 9.12 -14.63 -4.19
N GLY A 78 8.47 -14.56 -5.36
CA GLY A 78 7.38 -15.45 -5.76
C GLY A 78 5.98 -14.97 -5.40
N LEU A 79 5.82 -13.76 -4.85
CA LEU A 79 4.48 -13.18 -4.60
C LEU A 79 3.82 -12.76 -5.92
N ARG A 80 2.52 -12.98 -6.04
CA ARG A 80 1.71 -12.40 -7.10
C ARG A 80 1.39 -10.95 -6.75
N LEU A 81 1.90 -10.02 -7.53
CA LEU A 81 1.63 -8.60 -7.41
C LEU A 81 0.57 -8.19 -8.45
N SER A 82 -0.41 -7.44 -8.03
CA SER A 82 -1.54 -7.00 -8.85
C SER A 82 -1.40 -5.54 -9.27
N GLY A 83 -1.91 -5.24 -10.44
CA GLY A 83 -1.98 -3.88 -10.97
C GLY A 83 -3.19 -3.69 -11.87
N THR A 84 -3.47 -2.44 -12.19
CA THR A 84 -4.51 -2.06 -13.13
C THR A 84 -3.91 -1.16 -14.20
N VAL A 85 -4.06 -1.55 -15.45
CA VAL A 85 -3.69 -0.76 -16.61
C VAL A 85 -4.88 0.06 -17.06
N PHE A 86 -4.66 1.35 -17.28
CA PHE A 86 -5.59 2.23 -17.98
C PHE A 86 -4.90 2.75 -19.24
N PRO A 87 -5.15 2.13 -20.39
CA PRO A 87 -4.54 2.52 -21.65
C PRO A 87 -5.16 3.80 -22.20
N THR A 88 -4.42 4.50 -23.03
CA THR A 88 -4.96 5.60 -23.84
C THR A 88 -5.82 5.05 -24.99
N GLU A 89 -6.75 5.87 -25.50
CA GLU A 89 -7.58 5.50 -26.68
C GLU A 89 -6.71 5.33 -27.92
N GLU A 90 -5.75 6.24 -28.13
CA GLU A 90 -4.78 6.16 -29.22
C GLU A 90 -3.48 5.51 -28.74
N PRO A 91 -2.81 4.71 -29.58
CA PRO A 91 -1.56 4.05 -29.19
C PRO A 91 -0.51 5.05 -28.71
N SER A 92 -0.01 4.85 -27.50
CA SER A 92 1.01 5.69 -26.88
C SER A 92 2.16 4.85 -26.32
N LYS A 93 3.38 5.32 -26.56
CA LYS A 93 4.60 4.75 -25.92
C LYS A 93 4.90 5.35 -24.55
N ARG A 94 4.08 6.30 -24.12
CA ARG A 94 4.27 6.96 -22.82
C ARG A 94 3.45 6.24 -21.76
N THR A 95 4.11 5.74 -20.74
CA THR A 95 3.46 5.06 -19.62
C THR A 95 3.92 5.68 -18.30
N VAL A 96 3.00 5.88 -17.40
CA VAL A 96 3.29 6.26 -16.01
C VAL A 96 3.03 5.07 -15.09
N LEU A 97 4.07 4.66 -14.36
CA LEU A 97 3.97 3.66 -13.31
C LEU A 97 3.61 4.35 -11.99
N CYS A 98 2.46 4.01 -11.44
CA CYS A 98 1.86 4.64 -10.28
C CYS A 98 2.02 3.77 -9.05
N LEU A 99 2.88 4.20 -8.11
CA LEU A 99 3.18 3.52 -6.86
C LEU A 99 2.48 4.25 -5.71
N HIS A 100 1.58 3.57 -5.01
CA HIS A 100 0.79 4.18 -3.95
C HIS A 100 1.53 4.24 -2.60
N GLY A 101 1.00 5.03 -1.68
CA GLY A 101 1.53 5.16 -0.32
C GLY A 101 1.03 4.09 0.65
N TYR A 102 1.39 4.26 1.91
CA TYR A 102 1.03 3.36 3.00
C TYR A 102 -0.50 3.26 3.18
N THR A 103 -1.00 2.04 3.38
CA THR A 103 -2.41 1.70 3.66
C THR A 103 -3.46 2.13 2.61
N THR A 104 -3.07 2.26 1.35
CA THR A 104 -3.98 2.56 0.24
C THR A 104 -3.83 1.50 -0.88
N SER A 105 -4.34 1.77 -2.07
CA SER A 105 -4.19 0.93 -3.27
C SER A 105 -3.94 1.78 -4.50
N GLY A 106 -3.44 1.18 -5.56
CA GLY A 106 -3.16 1.88 -6.81
C GLY A 106 -4.36 2.66 -7.33
N ILE A 107 -5.50 2.01 -7.50
CA ILE A 107 -6.73 2.67 -7.97
C ILE A 107 -7.19 3.76 -6.99
N THR A 108 -7.21 3.45 -5.69
CA THR A 108 -7.72 4.39 -4.69
C THR A 108 -6.94 5.70 -4.68
N GLN A 109 -5.63 5.63 -4.83
CA GLN A 109 -4.79 6.82 -4.79
C GLN A 109 -4.77 7.59 -6.11
N TYR A 110 -4.80 6.88 -7.25
CA TYR A 110 -4.53 7.50 -8.55
C TYR A 110 -5.77 7.76 -9.41
N ALA A 111 -6.96 7.28 -9.03
CA ALA A 111 -8.19 7.53 -9.78
C ALA A 111 -8.46 9.03 -10.01
N VAL A 112 -8.12 9.89 -9.04
CA VAL A 112 -8.30 11.34 -9.16
C VAL A 112 -7.41 11.93 -10.24
N LEU A 113 -6.20 11.40 -10.44
CA LEU A 113 -5.22 11.87 -11.41
C LEU A 113 -5.39 11.20 -12.79
N ALA A 114 -6.17 10.13 -12.87
CA ALA A 114 -6.31 9.36 -14.10
C ALA A 114 -6.78 10.19 -15.30
N PRO A 115 -7.82 11.05 -15.20
CA PRO A 115 -8.23 11.87 -16.34
C PRO A 115 -7.14 12.82 -16.83
N PHE A 116 -6.32 13.35 -15.91
CA PHE A 116 -5.23 14.26 -16.24
C PHE A 116 -4.13 13.55 -17.05
N TYR A 117 -3.60 12.43 -16.57
CA TYR A 117 -2.57 11.69 -17.30
C TYR A 117 -3.09 11.14 -18.63
N HIS A 118 -4.34 10.66 -18.65
CA HIS A 118 -4.98 10.18 -19.87
C HIS A 118 -5.11 11.29 -20.91
N SER A 119 -5.53 12.50 -20.53
CA SER A 119 -5.63 13.65 -21.45
C SER A 119 -4.29 14.08 -22.04
N LEU A 120 -3.17 13.78 -21.36
CA LEU A 120 -1.82 13.99 -21.85
C LEU A 120 -1.28 12.85 -22.71
N GLY A 121 -2.09 11.82 -22.96
CA GLY A 121 -1.74 10.64 -23.75
C GLY A 121 -0.76 9.71 -23.05
N TYR A 122 -0.90 9.51 -21.74
CA TYR A 122 -0.17 8.50 -20.97
C TYR A 122 -1.04 7.28 -20.68
N ASN A 123 -0.52 6.10 -20.98
CA ASN A 123 -1.01 4.88 -20.34
C ASN A 123 -0.67 4.97 -18.84
N MET A 124 -1.54 4.45 -18.00
CA MET A 124 -1.29 4.37 -16.56
C MET A 124 -1.23 2.92 -16.11
N VAL A 125 -0.23 2.60 -15.29
CA VAL A 125 -0.12 1.31 -14.61
C VAL A 125 -0.16 1.58 -13.12
N MET A 126 -1.30 1.35 -12.51
CA MET A 126 -1.57 1.58 -11.09
C MET A 126 -1.40 0.26 -10.35
N VAL A 127 -0.29 0.10 -9.65
CA VAL A 127 0.06 -1.16 -8.99
C VAL A 127 -0.33 -1.14 -7.52
N ASP A 128 -0.69 -2.30 -7.00
CA ASP A 128 -0.82 -2.53 -5.58
C ASP A 128 0.52 -3.06 -5.05
N ALA A 129 1.12 -2.35 -4.10
CA ALA A 129 2.34 -2.80 -3.44
C ALA A 129 2.09 -4.13 -2.70
N ARG A 130 3.15 -4.90 -2.44
CA ARG A 130 3.04 -6.11 -1.60
C ARG A 130 2.29 -5.81 -0.29
N ALA A 131 1.54 -6.75 0.20
CA ALA A 131 0.68 -6.61 1.39
C ALA A 131 -0.41 -5.52 1.30
N HIS A 132 -0.73 -5.02 0.09
CA HIS A 132 -1.82 -4.06 -0.14
C HIS A 132 -2.75 -4.55 -1.25
N GLY A 133 -3.97 -4.00 -1.26
CA GLY A 133 -4.95 -4.23 -2.32
C GLY A 133 -5.13 -5.71 -2.69
N GLU A 134 -4.99 -6.01 -3.97
CA GLU A 134 -5.10 -7.37 -4.51
C GLU A 134 -3.74 -8.11 -4.60
N SER A 135 -2.62 -7.44 -4.26
CA SER A 135 -1.29 -8.06 -4.20
C SER A 135 -1.15 -8.98 -3.00
N GLU A 136 -0.37 -10.04 -3.17
CA GLU A 136 -0.01 -10.93 -2.08
C GLU A 136 1.03 -10.30 -1.15
N GLY A 137 1.34 -11.00 -0.07
CA GLY A 137 2.27 -10.58 0.96
C GLY A 137 1.58 -10.36 2.30
N GLU A 138 2.35 -10.55 3.35
CA GLU A 138 1.90 -10.42 4.74
C GLU A 138 2.46 -9.17 5.40
N TYR A 139 3.65 -8.72 4.95
CA TYR A 139 4.38 -7.63 5.59
C TYR A 139 4.61 -6.45 4.66
N ILE A 140 4.44 -5.26 5.21
CA ILE A 140 4.77 -3.99 4.57
C ILE A 140 6.23 -3.68 4.88
N GLY A 141 7.08 -3.60 3.87
CA GLY A 141 8.52 -3.49 4.02
C GLY A 141 9.07 -2.05 3.99
N PHE A 142 8.20 -1.04 3.86
CA PHE A 142 8.58 0.38 3.80
C PHE A 142 9.73 0.67 2.81
N GLY A 143 9.70 0.04 1.65
CA GLY A 143 10.69 0.20 0.59
C GLY A 143 11.83 -0.84 0.60
N CYS A 144 12.02 -1.59 1.67
CA CYS A 144 13.09 -2.58 1.74
C CYS A 144 12.95 -3.69 0.69
N MET A 145 11.73 -4.23 0.52
CA MET A 145 11.42 -5.26 -0.46
C MET A 145 10.73 -4.65 -1.69
N GLU A 146 9.91 -3.64 -1.50
CA GLU A 146 9.14 -2.97 -2.54
C GLU A 146 10.01 -2.37 -3.64
N ARG A 147 11.28 -2.02 -3.35
CA ARG A 147 12.24 -1.56 -4.39
C ARG A 147 12.48 -2.58 -5.49
N TYR A 148 12.45 -3.87 -5.14
CA TYR A 148 12.58 -4.95 -6.13
C TYR A 148 11.29 -5.12 -6.92
N ASP A 149 10.13 -5.01 -6.27
CA ASP A 149 8.84 -5.03 -6.93
C ASP A 149 8.70 -3.87 -7.92
N CYS A 150 9.16 -2.67 -7.52
CA CYS A 150 9.17 -1.50 -8.41
C CYS A 150 10.03 -1.73 -9.66
N ARG A 151 11.18 -2.39 -9.50
CA ARG A 151 12.02 -2.78 -10.64
C ARG A 151 11.29 -3.78 -11.54
N ASP A 152 10.72 -4.83 -10.96
CA ASP A 152 10.04 -5.88 -11.70
C ASP A 152 8.83 -5.30 -12.47
N TRP A 153 8.08 -4.37 -11.87
CA TRP A 153 7.04 -3.62 -12.57
C TRP A 153 7.58 -2.70 -13.67
N ALA A 154 8.70 -2.02 -13.44
CA ALA A 154 9.32 -1.17 -14.46
C ALA A 154 9.81 -2.00 -15.66
N GLU A 155 10.39 -3.17 -15.43
CA GLU A 155 10.77 -4.13 -16.47
C GLU A 155 9.55 -4.67 -17.25
N TRP A 156 8.43 -4.91 -16.57
CA TRP A 156 7.20 -5.34 -17.21
C TRP A 156 6.57 -4.26 -18.11
N VAL A 157 6.69 -2.99 -17.72
CA VAL A 157 6.16 -1.84 -18.49
C VAL A 157 7.00 -1.54 -19.73
N TYR A 158 8.31 -1.81 -19.68
CA TYR A 158 9.27 -1.50 -20.76
C TYR A 158 9.12 -2.45 -21.94
#